data_9736b7390e91877dd0b03677d21f96b5
#
_entry.id   9736b7390e91877dd0b03677d21f96b5
#
_cell.length_a   1.000
_cell.length_b   1.000
_cell.length_c   1.000
_cell.angle_alpha   90.00
_cell.angle_beta   90.00
_cell.angle_gamma   90.00
#
_symmetry.space_group_name_H-M   'P 1'
#
loop_
_entity.id
_entity.type
_entity.pdbx_description
1 polymer ?
#
loop_
_entity_poly.entity_id
_entity_poly.type
_entity_poly.pdbx_seq_one_letter_code
_entity_poly.pdbx_strand_id
1 'polypeptide(L)'
;PADLPEKPDVIIDFSHPSALDGLLSYCLSNGTALVIATTGYTEEDTAKIHKASEQIPVFFTFNMTLGINLLANLAKTAAKVLGGQYDIEIIEKHHNQKIDAPSGTAIMLADAINEELDNKYHYVYDRHSVRAKREKTEIGMHSVRGGTIVGEHEIIFAGRDEVISLKHEAHSKQVFAVGAVNAGVFLCGKAFFKLLIDT
;
A
#
# COMPACT_ATOMS: atom_id res chain seq x y z
N PRO A 1 13.02 19.46 10.39
CA PRO A 1 12.19 20.55 9.82
C PRO A 1 12.31 21.87 10.59
N ALA A 2 12.69 21.82 11.89
CA ALA A 2 12.75 23.03 12.74
C ALA A 2 13.69 24.14 12.20
N ASP A 3 14.64 23.80 11.35
CA ASP A 3 15.64 24.75 10.80
C ASP A 3 15.25 25.28 9.40
N LEU A 4 14.01 25.05 8.95
CA LEU A 4 13.55 25.59 7.66
C LEU A 4 13.38 27.11 7.77
N PRO A 5 13.89 27.88 6.77
CA PRO A 5 13.83 29.35 6.78
C PRO A 5 12.41 29.90 6.64
N GLU A 6 11.51 29.11 6.03
CA GLU A 6 10.10 29.46 5.84
C GLU A 6 9.23 28.24 6.15
N LYS A 7 7.99 28.47 6.56
CA LYS A 7 7.00 27.42 6.79
C LYS A 7 6.58 26.83 5.43
N PRO A 8 6.74 25.52 5.19
CA PRO A 8 6.28 24.90 3.98
C PRO A 8 4.74 24.70 4.03
N ASP A 9 4.08 24.72 2.88
CA ASP A 9 2.66 24.38 2.75
C ASP A 9 2.42 22.88 2.97
N VAL A 10 3.36 22.04 2.52
CA VAL A 10 3.31 20.58 2.66
C VAL A 10 4.71 20.00 2.85
N ILE A 11 4.82 18.96 3.66
CA ILE A 11 6.01 18.11 3.76
C ILE A 11 5.72 16.76 3.11
N ILE A 12 6.64 16.28 2.29
CA ILE A 12 6.59 14.93 1.70
C ILE A 12 7.71 14.11 2.31
N ASP A 13 7.36 13.02 2.99
CA ASP A 13 8.30 12.17 3.72
C ASP A 13 8.54 10.82 3.02
N PHE A 14 9.81 10.59 2.64
CA PHE A 14 10.35 9.32 2.13
C PHE A 14 11.55 8.87 2.98
N SER A 15 11.54 9.11 4.27
CA SER A 15 12.72 8.90 5.11
C SER A 15 12.73 7.53 5.82
N HIS A 16 12.53 7.51 7.11
CA HIS A 16 12.56 6.33 7.95
C HIS A 16 11.53 6.48 9.08
N PRO A 17 10.92 5.38 9.58
CA PRO A 17 9.92 5.45 10.65
C PRO A 17 10.36 6.24 11.89
N SER A 18 11.66 6.23 12.24
CA SER A 18 12.19 7.00 13.38
C SER A 18 12.05 8.53 13.25
N ALA A 19 11.75 9.05 12.06
CA ALA A 19 11.52 10.48 11.84
C ALA A 19 10.08 10.92 12.19
N LEU A 20 9.15 9.97 12.37
CA LEU A 20 7.73 10.23 12.50
C LEU A 20 7.39 11.24 13.60
N ASP A 21 7.86 11.02 14.83
CA ASP A 21 7.50 11.86 15.96
C ASP A 21 7.93 13.32 15.76
N GLY A 22 9.14 13.52 15.18
CA GLY A 22 9.64 14.85 14.84
C GLY A 22 8.84 15.52 13.70
N LEU A 23 8.43 14.77 12.71
CA LEU A 23 7.58 15.25 11.59
C LEU A 23 6.20 15.64 12.09
N LEU A 24 5.54 14.76 12.85
CA LEU A 24 4.20 15.02 13.40
C LEU A 24 4.24 16.23 14.35
N SER A 25 5.24 16.33 15.23
CA SER A 25 5.39 17.48 16.14
C SER A 25 5.50 18.79 15.36
N TYR A 26 6.35 18.84 14.33
CA TYR A 26 6.49 20.02 13.48
C TYR A 26 5.19 20.36 12.75
N CYS A 27 4.58 19.40 12.08
CA CYS A 27 3.39 19.61 11.25
C CYS A 27 2.20 20.07 12.10
N LEU A 28 1.98 19.45 13.26
CA LEU A 28 0.92 19.84 14.20
C LEU A 28 1.12 21.27 14.75
N SER A 29 2.36 21.62 15.13
CA SER A 29 2.67 22.95 15.67
C SER A 29 2.52 24.07 14.65
N ASN A 30 2.72 23.77 13.36
CA ASN A 30 2.71 24.75 12.29
C ASN A 30 1.44 24.68 11.41
N GLY A 31 0.56 23.71 11.60
CA GLY A 31 -0.58 23.45 10.70
C GLY A 31 -0.12 23.15 9.26
N THR A 32 0.99 22.39 9.10
CA THR A 32 1.57 22.04 7.80
C THR A 32 0.99 20.70 7.35
N ALA A 33 0.56 20.60 6.09
CA ALA A 33 0.09 19.33 5.53
C ALA A 33 1.25 18.31 5.39
N LEU A 34 0.92 17.02 5.49
CA LEU A 34 1.91 15.95 5.49
C LEU A 34 1.53 14.82 4.53
N VAL A 35 2.44 14.49 3.62
CA VAL A 35 2.38 13.28 2.77
C VAL A 35 3.38 12.29 3.31
N ILE A 36 2.93 11.13 3.74
CA ILE A 36 3.76 10.06 4.30
C ILE A 36 3.88 8.93 3.29
N ALA A 37 5.07 8.79 2.70
CA ALA A 37 5.45 7.73 1.77
C ALA A 37 6.44 6.72 2.41
N THR A 38 6.88 6.97 3.62
CA THR A 38 7.70 6.05 4.42
C THR A 38 6.88 4.82 4.80
N THR A 39 7.48 3.65 4.71
CA THR A 39 6.87 2.34 5.04
C THR A 39 7.51 1.73 6.27
N GLY A 40 6.91 0.68 6.83
CA GLY A 40 7.46 -0.06 7.97
C GLY A 40 7.08 0.53 9.33
N TYR A 41 6.00 1.28 9.39
CA TYR A 41 5.42 1.77 10.64
C TYR A 41 4.76 0.64 11.43
N THR A 42 4.79 0.77 12.75
CA THR A 42 4.04 -0.08 13.68
C THR A 42 2.58 0.34 13.76
N GLU A 43 1.73 -0.49 14.38
CA GLU A 43 0.34 -0.11 14.67
C GLU A 43 0.27 1.15 15.55
N GLU A 44 1.20 1.31 16.51
CA GLU A 44 1.29 2.51 17.34
C GLU A 44 1.60 3.75 16.52
N ASP A 45 2.55 3.66 15.58
CA ASP A 45 2.90 4.76 14.69
C ASP A 45 1.72 5.14 13.78
N THR A 46 1.04 4.15 13.23
CA THR A 46 -0.17 4.35 12.42
C THR A 46 -1.26 5.05 13.24
N ALA A 47 -1.47 4.67 14.49
CA ALA A 47 -2.41 5.35 15.38
C ALA A 47 -2.05 6.82 15.63
N LYS A 48 -0.74 7.15 15.74
CA LYS A 48 -0.27 8.55 15.86
C LYS A 48 -0.57 9.34 14.57
N ILE A 49 -0.36 8.73 13.39
CA ILE A 49 -0.68 9.34 12.09
C ILE A 49 -2.18 9.64 12.00
N HIS A 50 -3.02 8.69 12.37
CA HIS A 50 -4.47 8.87 12.41
C HIS A 50 -4.88 10.02 13.32
N LYS A 51 -4.33 10.08 14.54
CA LYS A 51 -4.62 11.16 15.48
C LYS A 51 -4.19 12.54 14.95
N ALA A 52 -3.05 12.60 14.25
CA ALA A 52 -2.59 13.85 13.63
C ALA A 52 -3.52 14.30 12.49
N SER A 53 -4.10 13.36 11.72
CA SER A 53 -5.02 13.66 10.63
C SER A 53 -6.33 14.32 11.09
N GLU A 54 -6.66 14.27 12.38
CA GLU A 54 -7.79 14.98 12.95
C GLU A 54 -7.53 16.51 13.09
N GLN A 55 -6.26 16.94 12.97
CA GLN A 55 -5.84 18.32 13.21
C GLN A 55 -5.18 19.00 12.00
N ILE A 56 -4.52 18.21 11.15
CA ILE A 56 -3.83 18.67 9.94
C ILE A 56 -4.18 17.78 8.74
N PRO A 57 -4.08 18.28 7.50
CA PRO A 57 -4.21 17.44 6.32
C PRO A 57 -3.07 16.41 6.25
N VAL A 58 -3.43 15.13 6.23
CA VAL A 58 -2.47 14.02 6.08
C VAL A 58 -2.88 13.12 4.93
N PHE A 59 -1.93 12.78 4.08
CA PHE A 59 -2.04 11.72 3.08
C PHE A 59 -1.05 10.62 3.43
N PHE A 60 -1.55 9.45 3.76
CA PHE A 60 -0.76 8.28 4.11
C PHE A 60 -1.21 7.08 3.29
N THR A 61 -0.30 6.42 2.61
CA THR A 61 -0.54 5.18 1.86
C THR A 61 0.71 4.32 1.79
N PHE A 62 0.54 3.01 1.71
CA PHE A 62 1.64 2.07 1.53
C PHE A 62 2.22 2.10 0.10
N ASN A 63 1.51 2.70 -0.85
CA ASN A 63 2.00 2.86 -2.22
C ASN A 63 1.45 4.14 -2.87
N MET A 64 2.35 5.05 -3.23
CA MET A 64 2.02 6.36 -3.81
C MET A 64 1.60 6.31 -5.29
N THR A 65 1.55 5.14 -5.93
CA THR A 65 1.22 5.08 -7.35
C THR A 65 -0.28 5.03 -7.59
N LEU A 66 -0.77 5.88 -8.50
CA LEU A 66 -2.16 5.86 -8.94
C LEU A 66 -2.55 4.48 -9.53
N GLY A 67 -1.58 3.82 -10.22
CA GLY A 67 -1.81 2.51 -10.82
C GLY A 67 -2.09 1.41 -9.80
N ILE A 68 -1.38 1.40 -8.67
CA ILE A 68 -1.64 0.41 -7.59
C ILE A 68 -2.99 0.67 -6.93
N ASN A 69 -3.36 1.93 -6.69
CA ASN A 69 -4.66 2.27 -6.12
C ASN A 69 -5.81 1.88 -7.05
N LEU A 70 -5.65 2.09 -8.35
CA LEU A 70 -6.60 1.59 -9.34
C LEU A 70 -6.66 0.05 -9.32
N LEU A 71 -5.49 -0.62 -9.27
CA LEU A 71 -5.42 -2.08 -9.19
C LEU A 71 -6.17 -2.63 -7.97
N ALA A 72 -6.01 -2.02 -6.80
CA ALA A 72 -6.71 -2.39 -5.58
C ALA A 72 -8.24 -2.28 -5.75
N ASN A 73 -8.74 -1.17 -6.30
CA ASN A 73 -10.16 -0.97 -6.55
C ASN A 73 -10.74 -1.96 -7.59
N LEU A 74 -9.97 -2.28 -8.63
CA LEU A 74 -10.36 -3.31 -9.60
C LEU A 74 -10.39 -4.69 -8.95
N ALA A 75 -9.42 -5.01 -8.07
CA ALA A 75 -9.37 -6.26 -7.34
C ALA A 75 -10.55 -6.40 -6.35
N LYS A 76 -10.91 -5.34 -5.61
CA LYS A 76 -12.13 -5.29 -4.79
C LYS A 76 -13.38 -5.59 -5.62
N THR A 77 -13.51 -4.94 -6.77
CA THR A 77 -14.64 -5.16 -7.68
C THR A 77 -14.67 -6.61 -8.20
N ALA A 78 -13.52 -7.15 -8.61
CA ALA A 78 -13.41 -8.54 -9.04
C ALA A 78 -13.76 -9.51 -7.91
N ALA A 79 -13.28 -9.28 -6.70
CA ALA A 79 -13.56 -10.11 -5.53
C ALA A 79 -15.07 -10.17 -5.20
N LYS A 80 -15.79 -9.04 -5.29
CA LYS A 80 -17.26 -9.00 -5.12
C LYS A 80 -17.99 -9.87 -6.11
N VAL A 81 -17.54 -9.88 -7.37
CA VAL A 81 -18.23 -10.60 -8.46
C VAL A 81 -17.84 -12.08 -8.49
N LEU A 82 -16.55 -12.37 -8.23
CA LEU A 82 -15.96 -13.71 -8.45
C LEU A 82 -15.79 -14.50 -7.15
N GLY A 83 -15.81 -13.82 -6.00
CA GLY A 83 -15.46 -14.38 -4.71
C GLY A 83 -16.21 -15.65 -4.36
N GLY A 84 -15.50 -16.61 -3.73
CA GLY A 84 -16.02 -17.92 -3.37
C GLY A 84 -16.07 -18.95 -4.52
N GLN A 85 -16.02 -18.51 -5.78
CA GLN A 85 -16.00 -19.40 -6.94
C GLN A 85 -14.62 -19.51 -7.59
N TYR A 86 -13.77 -18.51 -7.40
CA TYR A 86 -12.43 -18.40 -7.97
C TYR A 86 -11.37 -18.54 -6.89
N ASP A 87 -10.29 -19.20 -7.23
CA ASP A 87 -9.09 -19.25 -6.41
C ASP A 87 -8.29 -17.95 -6.60
N ILE A 88 -7.76 -17.41 -5.51
CA ILE A 88 -7.07 -16.10 -5.52
C ILE A 88 -5.59 -16.32 -5.23
N GLU A 89 -4.74 -15.82 -6.13
CA GLU A 89 -3.29 -15.86 -5.96
C GLU A 89 -2.71 -14.48 -6.25
N ILE A 90 -1.71 -14.06 -5.48
CA ILE A 90 -0.98 -12.80 -5.68
C ILE A 90 0.48 -13.12 -5.89
N ILE A 91 1.05 -12.60 -6.98
CA ILE A 91 2.47 -12.75 -7.32
C ILE A 91 3.08 -11.35 -7.31
N GLU A 92 4.12 -11.16 -6.51
CA GLU A 92 4.89 -9.92 -6.52
C GLU A 92 6.36 -10.18 -6.88
N LYS A 93 6.96 -9.23 -7.60
CA LYS A 93 8.35 -9.33 -8.03
C LYS A 93 9.08 -8.03 -7.72
N HIS A 94 10.25 -8.13 -7.10
CA HIS A 94 11.11 -7.00 -6.78
C HIS A 94 12.59 -7.35 -6.99
N HIS A 95 13.42 -6.31 -6.89
CA HIS A 95 14.88 -6.45 -6.98
C HIS A 95 15.43 -7.37 -5.89
N ASN A 96 16.62 -7.91 -6.14
CA ASN A 96 17.28 -8.89 -5.28
C ASN A 96 17.78 -8.33 -3.92
N GLN A 97 17.68 -7.01 -3.71
CA GLN A 97 18.03 -6.35 -2.44
C GLN A 97 16.81 -6.07 -1.54
N LYS A 98 15.59 -6.43 -1.96
CA LYS A 98 14.39 -6.24 -1.13
C LYS A 98 14.33 -7.29 -0.04
N ILE A 99 14.26 -6.85 1.22
CA ILE A 99 14.36 -7.70 2.41
C ILE A 99 12.98 -8.31 2.76
N ASP A 100 11.95 -7.49 2.76
CA ASP A 100 10.58 -7.92 3.10
C ASP A 100 9.99 -8.81 1.99
N ALA A 101 9.32 -9.87 2.38
CA ALA A 101 8.58 -10.79 1.52
C ALA A 101 7.41 -11.39 2.31
N PRO A 102 6.15 -11.19 1.85
CA PRO A 102 5.75 -10.39 0.70
C PRO A 102 5.98 -8.87 0.90
N SER A 103 5.92 -8.13 -0.21
CA SER A 103 5.96 -6.66 -0.16
C SER A 103 4.74 -6.08 0.55
N GLY A 104 4.89 -4.91 1.21
CA GLY A 104 3.75 -4.21 1.83
C GLY A 104 2.60 -3.95 0.84
N THR A 105 2.90 -3.66 -0.43
CA THR A 105 1.88 -3.51 -1.48
C THR A 105 1.12 -4.82 -1.75
N ALA A 106 1.80 -5.97 -1.74
CA ALA A 106 1.12 -7.26 -1.93
C ALA A 106 0.18 -7.58 -0.75
N ILE A 107 0.60 -7.29 0.47
CA ILE A 107 -0.26 -7.42 1.67
C ILE A 107 -1.46 -6.49 1.56
N MET A 108 -1.26 -5.22 1.25
CA MET A 108 -2.34 -4.23 1.05
C MET A 108 -3.38 -4.71 0.00
N LEU A 109 -2.92 -5.28 -1.12
CA LEU A 109 -3.81 -5.83 -2.14
C LEU A 109 -4.59 -7.05 -1.63
N ALA A 110 -3.94 -7.91 -0.85
CA ALA A 110 -4.59 -9.08 -0.23
C ALA A 110 -5.64 -8.64 0.80
N ASP A 111 -5.31 -7.66 1.65
CA ASP A 111 -6.22 -7.10 2.65
C ASP A 111 -7.44 -6.46 1.98
N ALA A 112 -7.24 -5.68 0.93
CA ALA A 112 -8.30 -5.05 0.16
C ALA A 112 -9.28 -6.08 -0.46
N ILE A 113 -8.77 -7.20 -0.96
CA ILE A 113 -9.59 -8.31 -1.46
C ILE A 113 -10.32 -9.00 -0.31
N ASN A 114 -9.62 -9.29 0.78
CA ASN A 114 -10.16 -10.03 1.91
C ASN A 114 -11.27 -9.26 2.64
N GLU A 115 -11.14 -7.94 2.74
CA GLU A 115 -12.18 -7.04 3.26
C GLU A 115 -13.50 -7.21 2.49
N GLU A 116 -13.46 -7.28 1.16
CA GLU A 116 -14.65 -7.50 0.32
C GLU A 116 -15.22 -8.92 0.44
N LEU A 117 -14.45 -9.85 1.01
CA LEU A 117 -14.82 -11.24 1.27
C LEU A 117 -15.10 -11.49 2.76
N ASP A 118 -15.53 -10.46 3.51
CA ASP A 118 -15.87 -10.50 4.93
C ASP A 118 -14.71 -10.96 5.85
N ASN A 119 -13.46 -10.75 5.43
CA ASN A 119 -12.24 -11.17 6.12
C ASN A 119 -12.19 -12.69 6.46
N LYS A 120 -12.75 -13.52 5.59
CA LYS A 120 -12.84 -14.97 5.78
C LYS A 120 -11.65 -15.74 5.21
N TYR A 121 -10.78 -15.07 4.44
CA TYR A 121 -9.65 -15.71 3.78
C TYR A 121 -8.37 -15.57 4.61
N HIS A 122 -7.53 -16.59 4.55
CA HIS A 122 -6.22 -16.59 5.18
C HIS A 122 -5.12 -16.61 4.12
N TYR A 123 -3.94 -16.06 4.46
CA TYR A 123 -2.84 -15.93 3.53
C TYR A 123 -1.91 -17.14 3.60
N VAL A 124 -1.57 -17.69 2.43
CA VAL A 124 -0.68 -18.85 2.31
C VAL A 124 0.59 -18.44 1.59
N TYR A 125 1.71 -18.48 2.30
CA TYR A 125 3.02 -18.04 1.80
C TYR A 125 3.88 -19.18 1.29
N ASP A 126 3.59 -20.41 1.67
CA ASP A 126 4.38 -21.58 1.31
C ASP A 126 3.48 -22.80 1.07
N ARG A 127 3.58 -23.34 -0.15
CA ARG A 127 2.90 -24.59 -0.52
C ARG A 127 3.83 -25.79 -0.52
N HIS A 128 5.15 -25.61 -0.40
CA HIS A 128 6.12 -26.68 -0.43
C HIS A 128 6.11 -27.48 0.89
N SER A 129 6.03 -26.79 2.01
CA SER A 129 6.04 -27.42 3.36
C SER A 129 4.76 -28.18 3.67
N VAL A 130 3.67 -27.91 2.95
CA VAL A 130 2.35 -28.53 3.18
C VAL A 130 1.91 -29.33 1.96
N ARG A 131 1.94 -30.67 2.06
CA ARG A 131 1.44 -31.55 1.00
C ARG A 131 -0.08 -31.73 1.08
N ALA A 132 -0.82 -30.67 0.75
CA ALA A 132 -2.28 -30.64 0.78
C ALA A 132 -2.84 -30.00 -0.49
N LYS A 133 -4.12 -30.28 -0.76
CA LYS A 133 -4.88 -29.54 -1.77
C LYS A 133 -5.15 -28.14 -1.24
N ARG A 134 -5.23 -27.16 -2.16
CA ARG A 134 -5.65 -25.80 -1.85
C ARG A 134 -7.05 -25.79 -1.21
N GLU A 135 -7.24 -24.97 -0.19
CA GLU A 135 -8.56 -24.65 0.36
C GLU A 135 -9.21 -23.48 -0.40
N LYS A 136 -10.54 -23.39 -0.33
CA LYS A 136 -11.27 -22.33 -1.06
C LYS A 136 -11.07 -20.93 -0.46
N THR A 137 -10.77 -20.86 0.83
CA THR A 137 -10.59 -19.61 1.57
C THR A 137 -9.12 -19.22 1.73
N GLU A 138 -8.28 -19.58 0.78
CA GLU A 138 -6.88 -19.17 0.73
C GLU A 138 -6.70 -18.01 -0.24
N ILE A 139 -5.82 -17.07 0.11
CA ILE A 139 -5.14 -16.18 -0.82
C ILE A 139 -3.66 -16.59 -0.82
N GLY A 140 -3.19 -17.13 -1.96
CA GLY A 140 -1.77 -17.49 -2.09
C GLY A 140 -0.92 -16.27 -2.34
N MET A 141 0.23 -16.18 -1.66
CA MET A 141 1.15 -15.03 -1.73
C MET A 141 2.53 -15.51 -2.20
N HIS A 142 2.99 -15.02 -3.35
CA HIS A 142 4.23 -15.46 -3.97
C HIS A 142 5.19 -14.30 -4.20
N SER A 143 6.41 -14.43 -3.68
CA SER A 143 7.43 -13.39 -3.78
C SER A 143 8.59 -13.82 -4.66
N VAL A 144 8.84 -13.08 -5.73
CA VAL A 144 10.00 -13.27 -6.61
C VAL A 144 11.03 -12.17 -6.36
N ARG A 145 12.30 -12.51 -6.23
CA ARG A 145 13.42 -11.58 -6.06
C ARG A 145 14.42 -11.78 -7.17
N GLY A 146 14.70 -10.72 -7.97
CA GLY A 146 15.59 -10.84 -9.11
C GLY A 146 16.03 -9.51 -9.68
N GLY A 147 17.29 -9.44 -10.10
CA GLY A 147 17.85 -8.29 -10.80
C GLY A 147 17.54 -6.94 -10.15
N THR A 148 17.10 -6.01 -10.97
CA THR A 148 16.74 -4.63 -10.62
C THR A 148 15.25 -4.35 -10.79
N ILE A 149 14.40 -5.35 -10.73
CA ILE A 149 12.95 -5.19 -10.86
C ILE A 149 12.46 -4.17 -9.84
N VAL A 150 11.82 -3.11 -10.31
CA VAL A 150 11.37 -2.00 -9.45
C VAL A 150 10.19 -2.42 -8.58
N GLY A 151 9.21 -3.09 -9.18
CA GLY A 151 8.06 -3.66 -8.50
C GLY A 151 6.98 -4.08 -9.50
N GLU A 152 6.56 -5.35 -9.43
CA GLU A 152 5.45 -5.89 -10.19
C GLU A 152 4.48 -6.57 -9.21
N HIS A 153 3.18 -6.40 -9.45
CA HIS A 153 2.13 -7.05 -8.68
C HIS A 153 1.08 -7.59 -9.63
N GLU A 154 0.79 -8.87 -9.53
CA GLU A 154 -0.24 -9.55 -10.31
C GLU A 154 -1.20 -10.27 -9.37
N ILE A 155 -2.49 -10.03 -9.56
CA ILE A 155 -3.59 -10.69 -8.87
C ILE A 155 -4.26 -11.62 -9.87
N ILE A 156 -4.37 -12.88 -9.52
CA ILE A 156 -4.95 -13.92 -10.36
C ILE A 156 -6.24 -14.41 -9.69
N PHE A 157 -7.34 -14.35 -10.42
CA PHE A 157 -8.59 -15.02 -10.09
C PHE A 157 -8.75 -16.20 -11.04
N ALA A 158 -8.53 -17.42 -10.52
CA ALA A 158 -8.57 -18.66 -11.29
C ALA A 158 -9.88 -19.39 -11.05
N GLY A 159 -10.75 -19.37 -12.05
CA GLY A 159 -12.04 -20.05 -12.06
C GLY A 159 -11.98 -21.41 -12.77
N ARG A 160 -13.13 -21.99 -13.01
CA ARG A 160 -13.25 -23.19 -13.82
C ARG A 160 -13.17 -22.80 -15.29
N ASP A 161 -12.14 -23.32 -15.97
CA ASP A 161 -11.89 -23.14 -17.41
C ASP A 161 -11.58 -21.69 -17.85
N GLU A 162 -11.38 -20.75 -16.91
CA GLU A 162 -10.97 -19.38 -17.20
C GLU A 162 -10.10 -18.78 -16.08
N VAL A 163 -9.28 -17.80 -16.42
CA VAL A 163 -8.43 -17.05 -15.49
C VAL A 163 -8.55 -15.56 -15.82
N ILE A 164 -8.68 -14.74 -14.78
CA ILE A 164 -8.61 -13.28 -14.87
C ILE A 164 -7.36 -12.84 -14.13
N SER A 165 -6.50 -12.08 -14.80
CA SER A 165 -5.29 -11.48 -14.20
C SER A 165 -5.38 -9.96 -14.23
N LEU A 166 -5.11 -9.33 -13.10
CA LEU A 166 -4.95 -7.89 -12.95
C LEU A 166 -3.49 -7.62 -12.60
N LYS A 167 -2.78 -6.82 -13.40
CA LYS A 167 -1.33 -6.63 -13.25
C LYS A 167 -0.93 -5.16 -13.30
N HIS A 168 0.04 -4.79 -12.45
CA HIS A 168 0.74 -3.52 -12.46
C HIS A 168 2.24 -3.75 -12.47
N GLU A 169 2.97 -2.98 -13.29
CA GLU A 169 4.43 -2.98 -13.36
C GLU A 169 4.96 -1.56 -13.20
N ALA A 170 5.78 -1.34 -12.19
CA ALA A 170 6.54 -0.10 -12.05
C ALA A 170 7.89 -0.23 -12.78
N HIS A 171 8.10 0.59 -13.81
CA HIS A 171 9.35 0.59 -14.58
C HIS A 171 10.41 1.54 -14.02
N SER A 172 10.02 2.47 -13.14
CA SER A 172 10.91 3.44 -12.51
C SER A 172 10.42 3.83 -11.13
N LYS A 173 11.35 4.06 -10.19
CA LYS A 173 11.02 4.62 -8.86
C LYS A 173 10.44 6.04 -8.93
N GLN A 174 10.59 6.73 -10.06
CA GLN A 174 10.00 8.06 -10.26
C GLN A 174 8.47 8.05 -10.15
N VAL A 175 7.80 6.93 -10.45
CA VAL A 175 6.34 6.83 -10.34
C VAL A 175 5.86 7.10 -8.91
N PHE A 176 6.62 6.71 -7.89
CA PHE A 176 6.30 6.98 -6.48
C PHE A 176 6.47 8.45 -6.14
N ALA A 177 7.54 9.09 -6.64
CA ALA A 177 7.79 10.51 -6.43
C ALA A 177 6.70 11.37 -7.08
N VAL A 178 6.29 11.04 -8.31
CA VAL A 178 5.19 11.72 -9.01
C VAL A 178 3.89 11.60 -8.22
N GLY A 179 3.56 10.41 -7.71
CA GLY A 179 2.38 10.20 -6.88
C GLY A 179 2.39 11.04 -5.60
N ALA A 180 3.53 11.07 -4.91
CA ALA A 180 3.68 11.86 -3.68
C ALA A 180 3.59 13.38 -3.94
N VAL A 181 4.16 13.87 -5.04
CA VAL A 181 4.03 15.28 -5.45
C VAL A 181 2.56 15.62 -5.76
N ASN A 182 1.85 14.75 -6.49
CA ASN A 182 0.43 14.94 -6.77
C ASN A 182 -0.41 14.98 -5.49
N ALA A 183 -0.11 14.08 -4.52
CA ALA A 183 -0.75 14.09 -3.21
C ALA A 183 -0.46 15.42 -2.46
N GLY A 184 0.80 15.89 -2.50
CA GLY A 184 1.19 17.17 -1.92
C GLY A 184 0.42 18.35 -2.51
N VAL A 185 0.37 18.45 -3.83
CA VAL A 185 -0.39 19.49 -4.55
C VAL A 185 -1.89 19.42 -4.18
N PHE A 186 -2.44 18.20 -4.08
CA PHE A 186 -3.83 18.01 -3.68
C PHE A 186 -4.10 18.51 -2.25
N LEU A 187 -3.17 18.33 -1.32
CA LEU A 187 -3.31 18.77 0.07
C LEU A 187 -3.09 20.27 0.24
N CYS A 188 -2.34 20.93 -0.65
CA CYS A 188 -2.10 22.36 -0.57
C CYS A 188 -3.41 23.15 -0.56
N GLY A 189 -3.56 24.07 0.41
CA GLY A 189 -4.73 24.94 0.55
C GLY A 189 -5.98 24.25 1.12
N LYS A 190 -5.90 23.00 1.57
CA LYS A 190 -7.00 22.32 2.25
C LYS A 190 -6.91 22.54 3.76
N ALA A 191 -7.95 23.10 4.35
CA ALA A 191 -8.01 23.38 5.79
C ALA A 191 -8.23 22.11 6.62
N PHE A 192 -8.93 21.11 6.08
CA PHE A 192 -9.18 19.81 6.70
C PHE A 192 -9.30 18.74 5.62
N PHE A 193 -8.56 17.67 5.74
CA PHE A 193 -8.77 16.49 4.93
C PHE A 193 -8.63 15.26 5.82
N LYS A 194 -9.74 14.51 5.93
CA LYS A 194 -9.72 13.20 6.57
C LYS A 194 -8.75 12.32 5.79
N LEU A 195 -7.84 11.68 6.52
CA LEU A 195 -6.90 10.68 6.05
C LEU A 195 -7.41 9.89 4.84
N LEU A 196 -6.70 9.97 3.72
CA LEU A 196 -6.76 8.97 2.68
C LEU A 196 -5.77 7.88 3.08
N ILE A 197 -6.21 6.92 3.87
CA ILE A 197 -5.59 5.61 3.92
C ILE A 197 -6.32 4.81 2.87
N ASP A 198 -5.60 4.38 1.85
CA ASP A 198 -6.08 3.30 1.03
C ASP A 198 -5.91 2.02 1.87
N THR A 199 -7.03 1.54 2.39
CA THR A 199 -7.21 0.16 2.82
C THR A 199 -7.55 -0.68 1.63
#